data_e5382a8abe15bd23317387ba44a54130
#
_entry.id   e5382a8abe15bd23317387ba44a54130
#
_cell.length_a   1.000
_cell.length_b   1.000
_cell.length_c   1.000
_cell.angle_alpha   90.00
_cell.angle_beta   90.00
_cell.angle_gamma   90.00
#
_symmetry.space_group_name_H-M   'P 1'
#
loop_
_entity.id
_entity.type
_entity.pdbx_description
1 polymer ?
#
loop_
_entity_poly.entity_id
_entity_poly.type
_entity_poly.pdbx_seq_one_letter_code
_entity_poly.pdbx_strand_id
1 'polypeptide(L)' 'MKTVYEYYTHRVAFEGTVDECWKWIMDQAFTMDDGRKIFRTWEENGEMVYDVGNVYIFNK' A
#
# COMPACT_ATOMS: atom_id res chain seq x y z
N MET A 1 4.91 14.58 -5.86
CA MET A 1 5.18 13.55 -4.85
C MET A 1 3.88 12.95 -4.36
N LYS A 2 3.84 11.65 -4.20
CA LYS A 2 2.66 10.95 -3.70
C LYS A 2 2.90 10.51 -2.26
N THR A 3 1.80 10.28 -1.53
CA THR A 3 1.86 9.93 -0.11
C THR A 3 1.11 8.64 0.16
N VAL A 4 1.70 7.77 0.96
CA VAL A 4 1.04 6.58 1.51
C VAL A 4 0.66 6.90 2.95
N TYR A 5 -0.60 6.66 3.29
CA TYR A 5 -1.11 6.89 4.64
C TYR A 5 -1.39 5.56 5.35
N GLU A 6 -1.23 5.54 6.65
CA GLU A 6 -1.71 4.42 7.45
C GLU A 6 -3.24 4.48 7.50
N TYR A 7 -3.90 3.34 7.27
CA TYR A 7 -5.35 3.29 7.19
C TYR A 7 -6.04 3.70 8.51
N TYR A 8 -5.55 3.16 9.61
CA TYR A 8 -6.23 3.36 10.90
C TYR A 8 -5.94 4.71 11.56
N THR A 9 -4.76 5.24 11.35
CA THR A 9 -4.32 6.49 12.01
C THR A 9 -4.33 7.69 11.08
N HIS A 10 -4.35 7.46 9.77
CA HIS A 10 -4.20 8.47 8.73
C HIS A 10 -2.84 9.20 8.78
N ARG A 11 -1.87 8.64 9.48
CA ARG A 11 -0.52 9.21 9.51
C ARG A 11 0.21 8.89 8.21
N VAL A 12 1.12 9.76 7.84
CA VAL A 12 1.98 9.53 6.69
C VAL A 12 2.91 8.35 6.99
N ALA A 13 2.88 7.34 6.12
CA ALA A 13 3.73 6.17 6.25
C ALA A 13 4.94 6.26 5.32
N PHE A 14 4.75 6.83 4.13
CA PHE A 14 5.81 6.93 3.13
C PHE A 14 5.45 8.00 2.10
N GLU A 15 6.47 8.67 1.55
CA GLU A 15 6.30 9.64 0.48
C GLU A 15 7.32 9.39 -0.61
N GLY A 16 6.91 9.57 -1.86
CA GLY A 16 7.80 9.39 -3.00
C GLY A 16 7.04 9.48 -4.32
N THR A 17 7.65 9.01 -5.39
CA THR A 17 6.98 8.88 -6.68
C THR A 17 5.93 7.78 -6.60
N VAL A 18 5.05 7.71 -7.60
CA VAL A 18 4.06 6.61 -7.69
C VAL A 18 4.77 5.25 -7.61
N ASP A 19 5.84 5.09 -8.38
CA ASP A 19 6.57 3.81 -8.41
C ASP A 19 7.23 3.50 -7.08
N GLU A 20 7.81 4.49 -6.43
CA GLU A 20 8.43 4.31 -5.11
C GLU A 20 7.40 3.92 -4.05
N CYS A 21 6.25 4.59 -4.04
CA CYS A 21 5.17 4.27 -3.10
C CYS A 21 4.65 2.85 -3.33
N TRP A 22 4.42 2.49 -4.59
CA TRP A 22 3.95 1.16 -4.95
C TRP A 22 4.95 0.09 -4.50
N LYS A 23 6.22 0.30 -4.79
CA LYS A 23 7.26 -0.64 -4.38
C LYS A 23 7.32 -0.78 -2.86
N TRP A 24 7.23 0.34 -2.15
CA TRP A 24 7.26 0.33 -0.69
C TRP A 24 6.12 -0.50 -0.10
N ILE A 25 4.90 -0.36 -0.66
CA ILE A 25 3.75 -1.16 -0.22
C ILE A 25 3.95 -2.63 -0.56
N MET A 26 4.34 -2.95 -1.79
CA MET A 26 4.48 -4.32 -2.26
C MET A 26 5.60 -5.08 -1.56
N ASP A 27 6.66 -4.40 -1.15
CA ASP A 27 7.75 -5.03 -0.40
C ASP A 27 7.29 -5.60 0.94
N GLN A 28 6.16 -5.12 1.45
CA GLN A 28 5.59 -5.61 2.72
C GLN A 28 4.63 -6.77 2.53
N ALA A 29 4.15 -6.99 1.31
CA ALA A 29 3.20 -8.07 1.04
C ALA A 29 3.87 -9.42 1.18
N PHE A 30 3.08 -10.41 1.61
CA PHE A 30 3.56 -11.79 1.67
C PHE A 30 3.99 -12.25 0.28
N THR A 31 5.17 -12.85 0.18
CA THR A 31 5.70 -13.35 -1.10
C THR A 31 5.67 -14.86 -1.07
N MET A 32 5.03 -15.46 -2.07
CA MET A 32 5.01 -16.91 -2.23
C MET A 32 6.35 -17.42 -2.78
N ASP A 33 6.56 -18.72 -2.70
CA ASP A 33 7.81 -19.35 -3.17
C ASP A 33 8.07 -19.09 -4.66
N ASP A 34 7.00 -18.90 -5.44
CA ASP A 34 7.13 -18.61 -6.87
C ASP A 34 7.28 -17.11 -7.17
N GLY A 35 7.42 -16.27 -6.13
CA GLY A 35 7.62 -14.84 -6.28
C GLY A 35 6.35 -14.01 -6.36
N ARG A 36 5.17 -14.64 -6.33
CA ARG A 36 3.91 -13.89 -6.36
C ARG A 36 3.65 -13.20 -5.03
N LYS A 37 3.11 -11.98 -5.11
CA LYS A 37 2.71 -11.22 -3.93
C LYS A 37 1.25 -11.52 -3.61
N ILE A 38 0.97 -11.69 -2.32
CA ILE A 38 -0.41 -11.88 -1.84
C ILE A 38 -0.78 -10.68 -0.99
N PHE A 39 -1.84 -10.00 -1.38
CA PHE A 39 -2.38 -8.87 -0.65
C PHE A 39 -3.83 -8.67 -1.05
N ARG A 40 -4.57 -7.89 -0.26
CA ARG A 40 -5.95 -7.51 -0.59
C ARG A 40 -5.98 -6.02 -0.90
N THR A 41 -6.89 -5.64 -1.79
CA THR A 41 -7.10 -4.25 -2.13
C THR A 41 -8.59 -4.00 -2.36
N TRP A 42 -9.05 -2.83 -1.97
CA TRP A 42 -10.44 -2.42 -2.20
C TRP A 42 -10.50 -0.90 -2.24
N GLU A 43 -11.63 -0.40 -2.74
CA GLU A 43 -11.91 1.04 -2.73
C GLU A 43 -12.85 1.35 -1.58
N GLU A 44 -12.57 2.45 -0.86
CA GLU A 44 -13.38 2.88 0.25
C GLU A 44 -13.44 4.41 0.24
N ASN A 45 -14.64 4.95 0.07
CA ASN A 45 -14.86 6.41 0.03
C ASN A 45 -13.96 7.12 -1.00
N GLY A 46 -13.77 6.49 -2.16
CA GLY A 46 -12.94 7.05 -3.23
C GLY A 46 -11.45 6.85 -3.05
N GLU A 47 -11.03 6.16 -1.99
CA GLU A 47 -9.62 5.89 -1.73
C GLU A 47 -9.30 4.42 -1.94
N MET A 48 -8.10 4.15 -2.46
CA MET A 48 -7.63 2.77 -2.63
C MET A 48 -6.91 2.32 -1.38
N VAL A 49 -7.34 1.18 -0.87
CA VAL A 49 -6.80 0.58 0.37
C VAL A 49 -6.06 -0.69 0.03
N TYR A 50 -4.91 -0.89 0.65
CA TYR A 50 -4.05 -2.06 0.44
C TYR A 50 -3.74 -2.72 1.78
N ASP A 51 -4.14 -3.97 1.91
CA ASP A 51 -3.83 -4.79 3.08
C ASP A 51 -2.68 -5.72 2.72
N VAL A 52 -1.51 -5.41 3.23
CA VAL A 52 -0.26 -6.18 3.01
C VAL A 52 0.24 -6.74 4.34
N GLY A 53 -0.68 -6.96 5.29
CA GLY A 53 -0.37 -7.27 6.68
C GLY A 53 -0.65 -6.04 7.53
N ASN A 54 0.02 -4.94 7.24
CA ASN A 54 -0.44 -3.62 7.66
C ASN A 54 -1.34 -3.05 6.57
N VAL A 55 -2.20 -2.10 6.91
CA VAL A 55 -3.19 -1.56 5.98
C VAL A 55 -2.85 -0.12 5.64
N TYR A 56 -2.81 0.19 4.35
CA TYR A 56 -2.41 1.52 3.86
C TYR A 56 -3.41 2.07 2.84
N ILE A 57 -3.43 3.39 2.74
CA ILE A 57 -4.19 4.12 1.72
C ILE A 57 -3.18 4.72 0.75
N PHE A 58 -3.36 4.45 -0.54
CA PHE A 58 -2.50 5.03 -1.56
C PHE A 58 -3.29 5.25 -2.84
N ASN A 59 -3.40 6.51 -3.26
CA ASN A 59 -4.09 6.91 -4.48
C ASN A 59 -3.05 7.32 -5.52
N LYS A 60 -2.99 6.56 -6.60
CA LYS A 60 -2.06 6.83 -7.70
C LYS A 60 -2.32 8.15 -8.43
#